data_2b996920e8aa66f4bdf8632f1cb0febf
#
_entry.id   2b996920e8aa66f4bdf8632f1cb0febf
#
_cell.length_a   1.000
_cell.length_b   1.000
_cell.length_c   1.000
_cell.angle_alpha   90.00
_cell.angle_beta   90.00
_cell.angle_gamma   90.00
#
_symmetry.space_group_name_H-M   'P 1'
#
loop_
_entity.id
_entity.type
_entity.pdbx_description
1 polymer ?
#
loop_
_entity_poly.entity_id
_entity_poly.type
_entity_poly.pdbx_seq_one_letter_code
_entity_poly.pdbx_strand_id
1 'polypeptide(L)'
;IAVVACDKPPVGTLAAILEHNRPAIIMSDGSIRPGIDSETGEAIDIVTSYQVAGSPDELLKRRIAKEACPGFGSCGGMFTYNTMQTFIGVLGMEPLHMVSPASQDDRRIKDFPNELITYLNNLIKKNITPRDIVTRDSIRNAIIVSMAVGGSTNVMLHAPELSRAAGYKDFARDIMSPAEFNDLSENIIPVIANARPFGKHSMVDIDRMGGIQVFVRDLLKAGLLNGEPMTCTGETLSEQINRLNPPEPDGDVIYSAEKPYKETGGLRVLGGNL
;
A
#
# COMPACT_ATOMS: atom_id res chain seq x y z
N ILE A 1 -16.01 -2.80 -10.94
CA ILE A 1 -15.21 -3.22 -9.78
C ILE A 1 -14.24 -4.29 -10.26
N ALA A 2 -12.95 -4.11 -9.95
CA ALA A 2 -11.91 -5.08 -10.24
C ALA A 2 -11.35 -5.64 -8.93
N VAL A 3 -11.40 -6.96 -8.76
CA VAL A 3 -10.75 -7.67 -7.64
C VAL A 3 -9.40 -8.17 -8.13
N VAL A 4 -8.34 -7.79 -7.44
CA VAL A 4 -6.96 -8.01 -7.89
C VAL A 4 -6.09 -8.62 -6.79
N ALA A 5 -5.17 -9.47 -7.20
CA ALA A 5 -4.25 -10.18 -6.32
C ALA A 5 -2.80 -10.04 -6.80
N CYS A 6 -1.86 -10.26 -5.91
CA CYS A 6 -0.42 -10.24 -6.20
C CYS A 6 0.12 -8.85 -6.63
N ASP A 7 1.35 -8.77 -7.09
CA ASP A 7 2.09 -7.50 -7.28
C ASP A 7 1.89 -6.85 -8.66
N LYS A 8 1.73 -7.60 -9.73
CA LYS A 8 1.62 -7.08 -11.10
C LYS A 8 0.17 -6.85 -11.57
N PRO A 9 -0.79 -7.77 -11.32
CA PRO A 9 -2.17 -7.58 -11.75
C PRO A 9 -2.83 -6.29 -11.29
N PRO A 10 -2.64 -5.80 -10.04
CA PRO A 10 -3.22 -4.52 -9.62
C PRO A 10 -2.77 -3.34 -10.50
N VAL A 11 -1.48 -3.28 -10.83
CA VAL A 11 -0.89 -2.23 -11.65
C VAL A 11 -1.41 -2.29 -13.08
N GLY A 12 -1.37 -3.50 -13.70
CA GLY A 12 -1.88 -3.69 -15.06
C GLY A 12 -3.37 -3.40 -15.17
N THR A 13 -4.16 -3.81 -14.17
CA THR A 13 -5.60 -3.53 -14.10
C THR A 13 -5.86 -2.02 -13.96
N LEU A 14 -5.13 -1.33 -13.08
CA LEU A 14 -5.29 0.12 -12.91
C LEU A 14 -4.89 0.87 -14.19
N ALA A 15 -3.81 0.48 -14.86
CA ALA A 15 -3.41 1.08 -16.13
C ALA A 15 -4.53 0.94 -17.19
N ALA A 16 -5.12 -0.25 -17.33
CA ALA A 16 -6.25 -0.49 -18.24
C ALA A 16 -7.50 0.33 -17.85
N ILE A 17 -7.81 0.43 -16.55
CA ILE A 17 -8.91 1.26 -16.04
C ILE A 17 -8.69 2.74 -16.38
N LEU A 18 -7.47 3.25 -16.21
CA LEU A 18 -7.11 4.62 -16.54
C LEU A 18 -7.20 4.90 -18.04
N GLU A 19 -6.75 3.98 -18.88
CA GLU A 19 -6.86 4.12 -20.33
C GLU A 19 -8.32 4.07 -20.81
N HIS A 20 -9.12 3.17 -20.24
CA HIS A 20 -10.56 3.06 -20.55
C HIS A 20 -11.39 4.23 -19.99
N ASN A 21 -10.97 4.78 -18.88
CA ASN A 21 -11.51 5.97 -18.22
C ASN A 21 -13.04 5.94 -17.99
N ARG A 22 -13.55 4.86 -17.47
CA ARG A 22 -14.94 4.71 -17.01
C ARG A 22 -14.97 4.54 -15.50
N PRO A 23 -16.04 4.99 -14.81
CA PRO A 23 -16.16 4.82 -13.36
C PRO A 23 -15.79 3.41 -12.93
N ALA A 24 -14.81 3.28 -12.06
CA ALA A 24 -14.26 2.01 -11.63
C ALA A 24 -13.68 2.12 -10.20
N ILE A 25 -13.64 0.99 -9.51
CA ILE A 25 -13.01 0.84 -8.19
C ILE A 25 -12.20 -0.45 -8.20
N ILE A 26 -11.05 -0.42 -7.55
CA ILE A 26 -10.22 -1.60 -7.29
C ILE A 26 -10.51 -2.10 -5.87
N MET A 27 -10.48 -3.41 -5.71
CA MET A 27 -10.45 -4.10 -4.42
C MET A 27 -9.30 -5.10 -4.44
N SER A 28 -8.37 -4.96 -3.50
CA SER A 28 -7.31 -5.94 -3.29
C SER A 28 -7.87 -7.24 -2.68
N ASP A 29 -7.21 -8.37 -2.93
CA ASP A 29 -7.57 -9.67 -2.36
C ASP A 29 -7.20 -9.80 -0.88
N GLY A 30 -6.26 -8.99 -0.40
CA GLY A 30 -5.75 -9.01 0.98
C GLY A 30 -4.51 -9.87 1.17
N SER A 31 -3.82 -9.59 2.28
CA SER A 31 -2.59 -10.29 2.65
C SER A 31 -2.90 -11.67 3.24
N ILE A 32 -1.97 -12.63 3.04
CA ILE A 32 -1.99 -13.88 3.79
C ILE A 32 -1.63 -13.62 5.25
N ARG A 33 -2.26 -14.36 6.16
CA ARG A 33 -1.90 -14.33 7.58
C ARG A 33 -0.57 -15.04 7.81
N PRO A 34 0.25 -14.58 8.78
CA PRO A 34 1.42 -15.34 9.21
C PRO A 34 0.99 -16.69 9.80
N GLY A 35 1.85 -17.68 9.64
CA GLY A 35 1.72 -18.97 10.34
C GLY A 35 2.27 -18.91 11.75
N ILE A 36 2.18 -20.03 12.44
CA ILE A 36 2.75 -20.23 13.77
C ILE A 36 3.65 -21.46 13.72
N ASP A 37 4.88 -21.32 14.11
CA ASP A 37 5.80 -22.46 14.27
C ASP A 37 5.30 -23.36 15.41
N SER A 38 4.97 -24.59 15.09
CA SER A 38 4.41 -25.56 16.05
C SER A 38 5.36 -25.94 17.19
N GLU A 39 6.67 -25.74 17.04
CA GLU A 39 7.66 -26.03 18.08
C GLU A 39 7.96 -24.82 18.98
N THR A 40 8.03 -23.61 18.41
CA THR A 40 8.41 -22.42 19.18
C THR A 40 7.23 -21.56 19.60
N GLY A 41 6.06 -21.70 18.92
CA GLY A 41 4.89 -20.83 19.09
C GLY A 41 5.07 -19.43 18.48
N GLU A 42 6.14 -19.17 17.76
CA GLU A 42 6.42 -17.89 17.17
C GLU A 42 5.68 -17.71 15.83
N ALA A 43 5.35 -16.45 15.52
CA ALA A 43 4.78 -16.10 14.21
C ALA A 43 5.86 -16.22 13.13
N ILE A 44 5.53 -16.95 12.06
CA ILE A 44 6.41 -17.22 10.92
C ILE A 44 5.72 -16.86 9.60
N ASP A 45 6.52 -16.55 8.59
CA ASP A 45 6.02 -16.18 7.27
C ASP A 45 6.99 -16.61 6.15
N ILE A 46 6.76 -16.11 4.94
CA ILE A 46 7.61 -16.41 3.78
C ILE A 46 9.07 -15.99 3.99
N VAL A 47 9.34 -14.92 4.75
CA VAL A 47 10.72 -14.49 5.06
C VAL A 47 11.40 -15.53 5.93
N THR A 48 10.71 -16.07 6.93
CA THR A 48 11.21 -17.17 7.76
C THR A 48 11.55 -18.40 6.90
N SER A 49 10.70 -18.72 5.92
CA SER A 49 10.99 -19.84 4.98
C SER A 49 12.28 -19.60 4.18
N TYR A 50 12.53 -18.38 3.72
CA TYR A 50 13.78 -18.05 3.03
C TYR A 50 15.00 -18.10 3.97
N GLN A 51 14.86 -17.63 5.19
CA GLN A 51 15.95 -17.65 6.19
C GLN A 51 16.42 -19.06 6.49
N VAL A 52 15.49 -20.03 6.58
CA VAL A 52 15.84 -21.43 6.86
C VAL A 52 16.19 -22.25 5.62
N ALA A 53 16.02 -21.71 4.41
CA ALA A 53 16.26 -22.46 3.16
C ALA A 53 17.68 -23.03 3.04
N GLY A 54 18.68 -22.32 3.58
CA GLY A 54 20.08 -22.76 3.62
C GLY A 54 20.45 -23.63 4.83
N SER A 55 19.51 -23.93 5.74
CA SER A 55 19.78 -24.76 6.90
C SER A 55 20.11 -26.20 6.51
N PRO A 56 21.06 -26.88 7.18
CA PRO A 56 21.27 -28.32 7.03
C PRO A 56 20.14 -29.17 7.66
N ASP A 57 19.28 -28.56 8.48
CA ASP A 57 18.16 -29.25 9.14
C ASP A 57 16.96 -29.37 8.21
N GLU A 58 16.81 -30.52 7.60
CA GLU A 58 15.71 -30.83 6.67
C GLU A 58 14.33 -30.88 7.36
N LEU A 59 14.27 -31.24 8.67
CA LEU A 59 13.01 -31.26 9.40
C LEU A 59 12.51 -29.84 9.67
N LEU A 60 13.41 -28.94 10.09
CA LEU A 60 13.12 -27.52 10.25
C LEU A 60 12.61 -26.91 8.95
N LYS A 61 13.32 -27.13 7.82
CA LYS A 61 12.91 -26.60 6.52
C LYS A 61 11.51 -27.03 6.13
N ARG A 62 11.22 -28.34 6.26
CA ARG A 62 9.89 -28.90 5.93
C ARG A 62 8.79 -28.35 6.83
N ARG A 63 9.04 -28.23 8.14
CA ARG A 63 8.10 -27.67 9.09
C ARG A 63 7.78 -26.20 8.74
N ILE A 64 8.78 -25.35 8.61
CA ILE A 64 8.60 -23.94 8.31
C ILE A 64 7.91 -23.75 6.94
N ALA A 65 8.32 -24.50 5.91
CA ALA A 65 7.68 -24.42 4.60
C ALA A 65 6.17 -24.80 4.63
N LYS A 66 5.77 -25.71 5.52
CA LYS A 66 4.38 -26.14 5.69
C LYS A 66 3.55 -25.14 6.50
N GLU A 67 4.17 -24.48 7.49
CA GLU A 67 3.45 -23.71 8.52
C GLU A 67 3.49 -22.20 8.28
N ALA A 68 4.47 -21.67 7.51
CA ALA A 68 4.72 -20.24 7.39
C ALA A 68 3.59 -19.43 6.72
N CYS A 69 2.86 -20.04 5.79
CA CYS A 69 1.85 -19.35 4.97
C CYS A 69 0.54 -20.15 4.93
N PRO A 70 -0.24 -20.17 6.03
CA PRO A 70 -1.45 -20.97 6.10
C PRO A 70 -2.61 -20.30 5.35
N GLY A 71 -3.31 -21.08 4.52
CA GLY A 71 -4.51 -20.62 3.83
C GLY A 71 -4.20 -19.91 2.51
N PHE A 72 -4.83 -18.77 2.25
CA PHE A 72 -4.73 -18.03 1.00
C PHE A 72 -4.56 -16.52 1.25
N GLY A 73 -4.07 -15.81 0.25
CA GLY A 73 -3.83 -14.36 0.25
C GLY A 73 -2.53 -14.00 -0.44
N SER A 74 -2.36 -12.75 -0.75
CA SER A 74 -1.11 -12.19 -1.26
C SER A 74 -0.08 -12.00 -0.15
N CYS A 75 1.13 -11.55 -0.47
CA CYS A 75 2.24 -11.45 0.50
C CYS A 75 1.85 -10.74 1.81
N GLY A 76 2.34 -11.25 2.95
CA GLY A 76 1.98 -10.76 4.28
C GLY A 76 2.81 -9.58 4.79
N GLY A 77 3.92 -9.21 4.12
CA GLY A 77 4.75 -8.04 4.47
C GLY A 77 4.52 -6.86 3.53
N MET A 78 5.17 -5.72 3.81
CA MET A 78 5.19 -4.53 2.95
C MET A 78 6.10 -4.74 1.73
N PHE A 79 5.93 -5.88 1.05
CA PHE A 79 6.57 -6.21 -0.22
C PHE A 79 5.87 -5.50 -1.38
N THR A 80 6.19 -5.86 -2.62
CA THR A 80 5.63 -5.18 -3.81
C THR A 80 4.11 -5.17 -3.81
N TYR A 81 3.45 -6.28 -3.46
CA TYR A 81 1.99 -6.35 -3.40
C TYR A 81 1.42 -5.28 -2.47
N ASN A 82 1.74 -5.32 -1.18
CA ASN A 82 1.17 -4.38 -0.20
C ASN A 82 1.62 -2.94 -0.43
N THR A 83 2.84 -2.72 -0.95
CA THR A 83 3.27 -1.40 -1.40
C THR A 83 2.36 -0.87 -2.50
N MET A 84 2.06 -1.68 -3.52
CA MET A 84 1.21 -1.24 -4.63
C MET A 84 -0.26 -1.11 -4.24
N GLN A 85 -0.76 -1.94 -3.32
CA GLN A 85 -2.12 -1.76 -2.78
C GLN A 85 -2.21 -0.48 -1.94
N THR A 86 -1.22 -0.21 -1.09
CA THR A 86 -1.12 1.07 -0.37
C THR A 86 -1.05 2.25 -1.34
N PHE A 87 -0.24 2.14 -2.39
CA PHE A 87 -0.14 3.14 -3.46
C PHE A 87 -1.50 3.39 -4.12
N ILE A 88 -2.23 2.32 -4.52
CA ILE A 88 -3.54 2.40 -5.17
C ILE A 88 -4.61 2.98 -4.23
N GLY A 89 -4.57 2.62 -2.95
CA GLY A 89 -5.44 3.19 -1.92
C GLY A 89 -5.22 4.69 -1.75
N VAL A 90 -3.97 5.14 -1.69
CA VAL A 90 -3.61 6.56 -1.55
C VAL A 90 -3.86 7.34 -2.84
N LEU A 91 -3.73 6.71 -4.01
CA LEU A 91 -4.20 7.27 -5.28
C LEU A 91 -5.71 7.57 -5.27
N GLY A 92 -6.47 6.94 -4.36
CA GLY A 92 -7.90 7.05 -4.27
C GLY A 92 -8.69 6.03 -5.09
N MET A 93 -8.05 5.01 -5.67
CA MET A 93 -8.73 4.01 -6.52
C MET A 93 -9.21 2.77 -5.76
N GLU A 94 -8.81 2.63 -4.49
CA GLU A 94 -9.35 1.66 -3.52
C GLU A 94 -9.67 2.40 -2.21
N PRO A 95 -10.80 2.13 -1.53
CA PRO A 95 -11.08 2.72 -0.22
C PRO A 95 -10.00 2.34 0.80
N LEU A 96 -9.43 3.32 1.51
CA LEU A 96 -8.26 3.11 2.38
C LEU A 96 -8.44 1.99 3.42
N HIS A 97 -9.63 1.89 4.02
CA HIS A 97 -9.93 0.88 5.04
C HIS A 97 -10.05 -0.55 4.49
N MET A 98 -10.11 -0.70 3.17
CA MET A 98 -10.19 -2.01 2.52
C MET A 98 -8.83 -2.59 2.14
N VAL A 99 -7.75 -1.78 2.20
CA VAL A 99 -6.41 -2.20 1.76
C VAL A 99 -5.76 -3.20 2.72
N SER A 100 -5.74 -2.89 4.03
CA SER A 100 -4.96 -3.64 5.02
C SER A 100 -5.54 -4.98 5.47
N PRO A 101 -6.87 -5.20 5.52
CA PRO A 101 -7.45 -6.45 6.01
C PRO A 101 -6.91 -7.68 5.28
N ALA A 102 -6.65 -8.75 6.03
CA ALA A 102 -6.20 -10.02 5.46
C ALA A 102 -7.24 -10.59 4.48
N SER A 103 -6.80 -11.46 3.55
CA SER A 103 -7.69 -12.13 2.60
C SER A 103 -8.79 -12.98 3.25
N GLN A 104 -8.50 -13.51 4.44
CA GLN A 104 -9.43 -14.32 5.24
C GLN A 104 -10.26 -13.47 6.23
N ASP A 105 -10.25 -12.15 6.10
CA ASP A 105 -11.06 -11.27 6.94
C ASP A 105 -12.51 -11.27 6.49
N ASP A 106 -13.42 -11.47 7.44
CA ASP A 106 -14.87 -11.54 7.17
C ASP A 106 -15.42 -10.26 6.52
N ARG A 107 -14.82 -9.09 6.80
CA ARG A 107 -15.20 -7.81 6.20
C ARG A 107 -15.16 -7.85 4.67
N ARG A 108 -14.21 -8.60 4.08
CA ARG A 108 -14.06 -8.71 2.62
C ARG A 108 -15.23 -9.39 1.94
N ILE A 109 -15.93 -10.27 2.64
CA ILE A 109 -17.07 -11.02 2.10
C ILE A 109 -18.39 -10.38 2.53
N LYS A 110 -18.47 -9.92 3.78
CA LYS A 110 -19.75 -9.46 4.39
C LYS A 110 -20.01 -7.99 4.13
N ASP A 111 -18.98 -7.13 4.24
CA ASP A 111 -19.17 -5.68 4.32
C ASP A 111 -18.74 -4.98 3.02
N PHE A 112 -17.51 -5.22 2.57
CA PHE A 112 -16.89 -4.49 1.46
C PHE A 112 -17.66 -4.55 0.13
N PRO A 113 -18.27 -5.70 -0.29
CA PRO A 113 -19.03 -5.72 -1.54
C PRO A 113 -20.19 -4.71 -1.58
N ASN A 114 -20.92 -4.55 -0.48
CA ASN A 114 -22.03 -3.59 -0.40
C ASN A 114 -21.54 -2.14 -0.41
N GLU A 115 -20.45 -1.85 0.29
CA GLU A 115 -19.83 -0.53 0.27
C GLU A 115 -19.32 -0.18 -1.13
N LEU A 116 -18.62 -1.11 -1.80
CA LEU A 116 -18.09 -0.90 -3.14
C LEU A 116 -19.19 -0.64 -4.17
N ILE A 117 -20.33 -1.36 -4.08
CA ILE A 117 -21.48 -1.11 -4.94
C ILE A 117 -22.03 0.30 -4.69
N THR A 118 -22.09 0.73 -3.44
CA THR A 118 -22.56 2.07 -3.06
C THR A 118 -21.63 3.15 -3.64
N TYR A 119 -20.32 3.00 -3.45
CA TYR A 119 -19.34 3.94 -3.99
C TYR A 119 -19.36 3.98 -5.52
N LEU A 120 -19.39 2.82 -6.19
CA LEU A 120 -19.44 2.77 -7.65
C LEU A 120 -20.70 3.46 -8.20
N ASN A 121 -21.86 3.21 -7.60
CA ASN A 121 -23.10 3.89 -7.99
C ASN A 121 -23.00 5.41 -7.84
N ASN A 122 -22.31 5.91 -6.81
CA ASN A 122 -22.07 7.33 -6.63
C ASN A 122 -21.13 7.90 -7.70
N LEU A 123 -20.06 7.18 -8.04
CA LEU A 123 -19.16 7.57 -9.13
C LEU A 123 -19.89 7.66 -10.47
N ILE A 124 -20.74 6.66 -10.77
CA ILE A 124 -21.55 6.64 -12.02
C ILE A 124 -22.51 7.83 -12.05
N LYS A 125 -23.27 8.06 -10.97
CA LYS A 125 -24.24 9.17 -10.88
C LYS A 125 -23.58 10.54 -11.02
N LYS A 126 -22.39 10.72 -10.46
CA LYS A 126 -21.62 11.97 -10.51
C LYS A 126 -20.73 12.07 -11.74
N ASN A 127 -20.67 11.02 -12.58
CA ASN A 127 -19.78 10.88 -13.73
C ASN A 127 -18.29 11.11 -13.35
N ILE A 128 -17.87 10.63 -12.19
CA ILE A 128 -16.47 10.68 -11.74
C ILE A 128 -15.70 9.53 -12.38
N THR A 129 -14.68 9.85 -13.13
CA THR A 129 -13.85 8.88 -13.86
C THR A 129 -12.51 8.64 -13.13
N PRO A 130 -11.77 7.55 -13.44
CA PRO A 130 -10.47 7.29 -12.85
C PRO A 130 -9.45 8.44 -13.03
N ARG A 131 -9.50 9.18 -14.15
CA ARG A 131 -8.60 10.32 -14.39
C ARG A 131 -8.99 11.58 -13.61
N ASP A 132 -10.21 11.66 -13.08
CA ASP A 132 -10.59 12.71 -12.13
C ASP A 132 -10.02 12.42 -10.74
N ILE A 133 -9.77 11.14 -10.40
CA ILE A 133 -9.21 10.67 -9.14
C ILE A 133 -7.69 10.63 -9.20
N VAL A 134 -7.11 10.03 -10.26
CA VAL A 134 -5.67 9.87 -10.42
C VAL A 134 -5.08 11.13 -11.04
N THR A 135 -4.78 12.08 -10.18
CA THR A 135 -4.21 13.39 -10.50
C THR A 135 -2.71 13.43 -10.18
N ARG A 136 -2.03 14.51 -10.58
CA ARG A 136 -0.65 14.76 -10.20
C ARG A 136 -0.46 14.64 -8.67
N ASP A 137 -1.33 15.26 -7.90
CA ASP A 137 -1.19 15.33 -6.45
C ASP A 137 -1.47 13.97 -5.79
N SER A 138 -2.46 13.20 -6.27
CA SER A 138 -2.70 11.86 -5.75
C SER A 138 -1.55 10.89 -6.06
N ILE A 139 -0.90 11.02 -7.23
CA ILE A 139 0.30 10.24 -7.58
C ILE A 139 1.47 10.60 -6.65
N ARG A 140 1.70 11.90 -6.42
CA ARG A 140 2.74 12.37 -5.49
C ARG A 140 2.49 11.87 -4.07
N ASN A 141 1.26 11.96 -3.57
CA ASN A 141 0.87 11.40 -2.27
C ASN A 141 1.21 9.90 -2.18
N ALA A 142 0.86 9.13 -3.20
CA ALA A 142 1.09 7.69 -3.22
C ALA A 142 2.60 7.34 -3.21
N ILE A 143 3.43 8.12 -3.90
CA ILE A 143 4.89 8.00 -3.88
C ILE A 143 5.43 8.31 -2.47
N ILE A 144 4.99 9.40 -1.86
CA ILE A 144 5.40 9.83 -0.52
C ILE A 144 5.04 8.76 0.53
N VAL A 145 3.81 8.25 0.51
CA VAL A 145 3.42 7.17 1.43
C VAL A 145 4.24 5.92 1.19
N SER A 146 4.57 5.59 -0.06
CA SER A 146 5.45 4.45 -0.36
C SER A 146 6.86 4.61 0.22
N MET A 147 7.41 5.83 0.24
CA MET A 147 8.66 6.13 0.94
C MET A 147 8.49 5.95 2.45
N ALA A 148 7.42 6.50 3.01
CA ALA A 148 7.18 6.51 4.45
C ALA A 148 6.90 5.12 5.04
N VAL A 149 6.37 4.18 4.25
CA VAL A 149 6.18 2.79 4.70
C VAL A 149 7.39 1.88 4.42
N GLY A 150 8.49 2.42 3.87
CA GLY A 150 9.65 1.62 3.48
C GLY A 150 9.29 0.59 2.39
N GLY A 151 8.50 1.01 1.41
CA GLY A 151 7.92 0.17 0.39
C GLY A 151 8.91 -0.37 -0.64
N SER A 152 8.39 -1.10 -1.61
CA SER A 152 9.18 -1.75 -2.67
C SER A 152 9.70 -0.75 -3.70
N THR A 153 10.91 -0.99 -4.20
CA THR A 153 11.51 -0.27 -5.34
C THR A 153 10.68 -0.35 -6.63
N ASN A 154 9.76 -1.31 -6.72
CA ASN A 154 8.82 -1.42 -7.84
C ASN A 154 7.91 -0.18 -8.01
N VAL A 155 7.79 0.67 -7.00
CA VAL A 155 7.12 1.97 -7.13
C VAL A 155 7.71 2.78 -8.28
N MET A 156 9.04 2.80 -8.41
CA MET A 156 9.73 3.54 -9.47
C MET A 156 9.58 2.91 -10.87
N LEU A 157 9.19 1.64 -10.93
CA LEU A 157 8.82 0.99 -12.19
C LEU A 157 7.36 1.28 -12.54
N HIS A 158 6.47 1.26 -11.56
CA HIS A 158 5.02 1.28 -11.78
C HIS A 158 4.42 2.69 -11.78
N ALA A 159 4.90 3.62 -10.95
CA ALA A 159 4.38 4.98 -10.89
C ALA A 159 4.49 5.73 -12.24
N PRO A 160 5.59 5.64 -13.01
CA PRO A 160 5.66 6.22 -14.34
C PRO A 160 4.63 5.67 -15.32
N GLU A 161 4.40 4.35 -15.32
CA GLU A 161 3.42 3.72 -16.20
C GLU A 161 1.97 4.10 -15.84
N LEU A 162 1.64 4.11 -14.56
CA LEU A 162 0.32 4.57 -14.10
C LEU A 162 0.09 6.05 -14.40
N SER A 163 1.14 6.87 -14.28
CA SER A 163 1.09 8.28 -14.66
C SER A 163 0.85 8.45 -16.16
N ARG A 164 1.53 7.66 -17.01
CA ARG A 164 1.32 7.63 -18.45
C ARG A 164 -0.13 7.25 -18.79
N ALA A 165 -0.66 6.21 -18.19
CA ALA A 165 -2.05 5.77 -18.37
C ALA A 165 -3.06 6.82 -17.91
N ALA A 166 -2.73 7.61 -16.88
CA ALA A 166 -3.53 8.75 -16.41
C ALA A 166 -3.45 9.98 -17.34
N GLY A 167 -2.49 10.00 -18.30
CA GLY A 167 -2.33 11.07 -19.28
C GLY A 167 -1.10 11.96 -19.10
N TYR A 168 -0.26 11.71 -18.11
CA TYR A 168 1.00 12.41 -17.89
C TYR A 168 2.11 11.76 -18.71
N LYS A 169 2.56 12.44 -19.77
CA LYS A 169 3.48 11.86 -20.77
C LYS A 169 4.94 11.84 -20.35
N ASP A 170 5.32 12.72 -19.44
CA ASP A 170 6.70 12.85 -18.94
C ASP A 170 6.68 12.85 -17.41
N PHE A 171 6.97 11.69 -16.83
CA PHE A 171 6.91 11.51 -15.38
C PHE A 171 7.84 12.46 -14.62
N ALA A 172 9.07 12.66 -15.12
CA ALA A 172 10.05 13.50 -14.45
C ALA A 172 9.66 14.98 -14.43
N ARG A 173 9.01 15.46 -15.51
CA ARG A 173 8.52 16.82 -15.62
C ARG A 173 7.16 17.00 -14.96
N ASP A 174 6.24 16.05 -15.19
CA ASP A 174 4.83 16.23 -14.87
C ASP A 174 4.51 15.83 -13.42
N ILE A 175 5.24 14.87 -12.86
CA ILE A 175 5.00 14.30 -11.54
C ILE A 175 6.16 14.55 -10.57
N MET A 176 7.32 13.94 -10.82
CA MET A 176 8.46 13.97 -9.89
C MET A 176 9.76 13.61 -10.61
N SER A 177 10.75 14.49 -10.55
CA SER A 177 12.08 14.19 -11.08
C SER A 177 12.86 13.25 -10.16
N PRO A 178 13.86 12.50 -10.68
CA PRO A 178 14.74 11.68 -9.84
C PRO A 178 15.46 12.48 -8.73
N ALA A 179 15.83 13.72 -8.99
CA ALA A 179 16.46 14.60 -8.00
C ALA A 179 15.48 14.97 -6.88
N GLU A 180 14.24 15.33 -7.23
CA GLU A 180 13.18 15.60 -6.26
C GLU A 180 12.80 14.36 -5.45
N PHE A 181 12.71 13.19 -6.10
CA PHE A 181 12.46 11.93 -5.42
C PHE A 181 13.51 11.65 -4.34
N ASN A 182 14.79 11.81 -4.69
CA ASN A 182 15.89 11.59 -3.75
C ASN A 182 15.89 12.62 -2.62
N ASP A 183 15.63 13.88 -2.92
CA ASP A 183 15.55 14.94 -1.90
C ASP A 183 14.44 14.65 -0.89
N LEU A 184 13.24 14.32 -1.36
CA LEU A 184 12.12 13.91 -0.51
C LEU A 184 12.51 12.71 0.37
N SER A 185 13.07 11.66 -0.22
CA SER A 185 13.38 10.43 0.49
C SER A 185 14.55 10.58 1.48
N GLU A 186 15.54 11.42 1.19
CA GLU A 186 16.75 11.57 2.02
C GLU A 186 16.61 12.62 3.11
N ASN A 187 15.80 13.65 2.87
CA ASN A 187 15.80 14.85 3.71
C ASN A 187 14.45 15.18 4.35
N ILE A 188 13.33 14.62 3.83
CA ILE A 188 12.00 15.10 4.19
C ILE A 188 11.09 13.98 4.70
N ILE A 189 11.04 12.84 4.01
CA ILE A 189 10.07 11.78 4.31
C ILE A 189 10.70 10.70 5.20
N PRO A 190 10.26 10.59 6.47
CA PRO A 190 10.73 9.54 7.38
C PRO A 190 10.09 8.19 7.07
N VAL A 191 10.70 7.11 7.53
CA VAL A 191 10.05 5.79 7.57
C VAL A 191 9.26 5.66 8.87
N ILE A 192 7.96 5.44 8.77
CA ILE A 192 7.03 5.36 9.90
C ILE A 192 6.41 3.96 10.08
N ALA A 193 6.70 3.01 9.19
CA ALA A 193 6.24 1.64 9.32
C ALA A 193 7.37 0.72 9.78
N ASN A 194 7.15 -0.03 10.87
CA ASN A 194 8.02 -1.11 11.31
C ASN A 194 7.56 -2.44 10.69
N ALA A 195 7.49 -2.47 9.36
CA ALA A 195 6.93 -3.58 8.60
C ALA A 195 8.00 -4.41 7.88
N ARG A 196 7.78 -5.73 7.77
CA ARG A 196 8.64 -6.61 6.95
C ARG A 196 8.62 -6.20 5.48
N PRO A 197 9.75 -6.28 4.78
CA PRO A 197 11.01 -6.96 5.14
C PRO A 197 11.95 -6.10 5.98
N PHE A 198 11.74 -4.81 6.04
CA PHE A 198 12.62 -3.85 6.71
C PHE A 198 12.50 -3.90 8.24
N GLY A 199 11.26 -4.01 8.75
CA GLY A 199 10.93 -4.11 10.15
C GLY A 199 10.47 -5.51 10.57
N LYS A 200 9.66 -5.57 11.65
CA LYS A 200 9.26 -6.83 12.30
C LYS A 200 7.86 -7.30 11.95
N HIS A 201 6.95 -6.35 11.72
CA HIS A 201 5.51 -6.61 11.71
C HIS A 201 4.98 -6.97 10.32
N SER A 202 3.89 -7.73 10.29
CA SER A 202 3.14 -8.09 9.10
C SER A 202 2.05 -7.07 8.77
N MET A 203 1.41 -7.19 7.61
CA MET A 203 0.24 -6.37 7.27
C MET A 203 -0.94 -6.62 8.20
N VAL A 204 -1.07 -7.82 8.76
CA VAL A 204 -2.11 -8.12 9.76
C VAL A 204 -1.91 -7.32 11.05
N ASP A 205 -0.66 -7.07 11.44
CA ASP A 205 -0.36 -6.22 12.58
C ASP A 205 -0.68 -4.76 12.29
N ILE A 206 -0.38 -4.28 11.08
CA ILE A 206 -0.77 -2.95 10.62
C ILE A 206 -2.29 -2.80 10.62
N ASP A 207 -3.05 -3.79 10.12
CA ASP A 207 -4.52 -3.75 10.13
C ASP A 207 -5.07 -3.66 11.56
N ARG A 208 -4.51 -4.41 12.51
CA ARG A 208 -4.88 -4.34 13.94
C ARG A 208 -4.65 -2.97 14.57
N MET A 209 -3.63 -2.25 14.12
CA MET A 209 -3.33 -0.88 14.58
C MET A 209 -4.15 0.19 13.85
N GLY A 210 -5.09 -0.19 13.03
CA GLY A 210 -6.00 0.71 12.31
C GLY A 210 -5.76 0.81 10.82
N GLY A 211 -4.79 0.06 10.26
CA GLY A 211 -4.55 -0.03 8.81
C GLY A 211 -3.75 1.13 8.22
N ILE A 212 -3.64 1.13 6.89
CA ILE A 212 -2.85 2.14 6.17
C ILE A 212 -3.36 3.58 6.35
N GLN A 213 -4.62 3.76 6.67
CA GLN A 213 -5.20 5.08 6.93
C GLN A 213 -4.55 5.78 8.13
N VAL A 214 -3.91 5.05 9.04
CA VAL A 214 -3.11 5.64 10.14
C VAL A 214 -1.89 6.37 9.59
N PHE A 215 -1.17 5.75 8.65
CA PHE A 215 -0.05 6.41 7.96
C PHE A 215 -0.50 7.68 7.23
N VAL A 216 -1.60 7.58 6.46
CA VAL A 216 -2.14 8.71 5.69
C VAL A 216 -2.54 9.86 6.60
N ARG A 217 -3.23 9.57 7.71
CA ARG A 217 -3.63 10.57 8.69
C ARG A 217 -2.42 11.28 9.29
N ASP A 218 -1.42 10.54 9.73
CA ASP A 218 -0.24 11.10 10.38
C ASP A 218 0.57 11.97 9.41
N LEU A 219 0.75 11.52 8.17
CA LEU A 219 1.44 12.29 7.13
C LEU A 219 0.65 13.54 6.69
N LEU A 220 -0.70 13.49 6.65
CA LEU A 220 -1.53 14.68 6.43
C LEU A 220 -1.36 15.69 7.57
N LYS A 221 -1.39 15.22 8.82
CA LYS A 221 -1.18 16.05 10.03
C LYS A 221 0.20 16.70 10.04
N ALA A 222 1.22 16.01 9.54
CA ALA A 222 2.58 16.52 9.37
C ALA A 222 2.74 17.48 8.17
N GLY A 223 1.69 17.69 7.36
CA GLY A 223 1.75 18.53 6.15
C GLY A 223 2.55 17.94 4.99
N LEU A 224 2.78 16.64 5.01
CA LEU A 224 3.56 15.91 3.99
C LEU A 224 2.71 15.41 2.83
N LEU A 225 1.39 15.39 2.97
CA LEU A 225 0.45 15.00 1.91
C LEU A 225 -0.54 16.14 1.59
N ASN A 226 -1.01 16.15 0.34
CA ASN A 226 -2.14 16.98 -0.08
C ASN A 226 -3.45 16.22 0.19
N GLY A 227 -4.36 16.81 0.95
CA GLY A 227 -5.64 16.19 1.31
C GLY A 227 -6.78 16.41 0.31
N GLU A 228 -6.60 17.26 -0.70
CA GLU A 228 -7.64 17.67 -1.65
C GLU A 228 -7.99 16.66 -2.75
N PRO A 229 -7.07 15.76 -3.21
CA PRO A 229 -7.41 14.80 -4.25
C PRO A 229 -8.66 13.97 -3.92
N MET A 230 -9.54 13.84 -4.92
CA MET A 230 -10.76 13.03 -4.85
C MET A 230 -10.42 11.53 -4.77
N THR A 231 -11.26 10.76 -4.10
CA THR A 231 -11.14 9.30 -4.02
C THR A 231 -12.36 8.58 -4.59
N CYS A 232 -12.27 7.29 -4.78
CA CYS A 232 -13.37 6.45 -5.28
C CYS A 232 -14.56 6.36 -4.31
N THR A 233 -14.43 6.84 -3.08
CA THR A 233 -15.57 6.97 -2.17
C THR A 233 -16.45 8.19 -2.49
N GLY A 234 -15.97 9.08 -3.36
CA GLY A 234 -16.63 10.35 -3.69
C GLY A 234 -16.37 11.46 -2.69
N GLU A 235 -15.37 11.27 -1.83
CA GLU A 235 -14.82 12.20 -0.84
C GLU A 235 -13.39 12.57 -1.22
N THR A 236 -12.88 13.71 -0.76
CA THR A 236 -11.45 14.00 -0.81
C THR A 236 -10.69 13.09 0.15
N LEU A 237 -9.37 12.99 -0.01
CA LEU A 237 -8.51 12.20 0.88
C LEU A 237 -8.66 12.64 2.34
N SER A 238 -8.68 13.95 2.60
CA SER A 238 -8.90 14.51 3.94
C SER A 238 -10.28 14.18 4.50
N GLU A 239 -11.34 14.30 3.71
CA GLU A 239 -12.71 13.96 4.14
C GLU A 239 -12.82 12.46 4.46
N GLN A 240 -12.22 11.59 3.63
CA GLN A 240 -12.20 10.15 3.87
C GLN A 240 -11.47 9.83 5.19
N ILE A 241 -10.32 10.44 5.47
CA ILE A 241 -9.57 10.25 6.72
C ILE A 241 -10.37 10.76 7.92
N ASN A 242 -11.01 11.92 7.81
CA ASN A 242 -11.84 12.47 8.89
C ASN A 242 -13.03 11.56 9.21
N ARG A 243 -13.68 10.99 8.20
CA ARG A 243 -14.79 10.03 8.38
C ARG A 243 -14.32 8.72 8.99
N LEU A 244 -13.18 8.18 8.53
CA LEU A 244 -12.61 6.93 9.04
C LEU A 244 -12.07 7.09 10.47
N ASN A 245 -11.66 8.29 10.85
CA ASN A 245 -11.12 8.63 12.15
C ASN A 245 -10.14 7.57 12.70
N PRO A 246 -9.05 7.23 11.97
CA PRO A 246 -8.13 6.20 12.40
C PRO A 246 -7.44 6.57 13.72
N PRO A 247 -6.98 5.60 14.52
CA PRO A 247 -6.28 5.85 15.77
C PRO A 247 -4.95 6.57 15.56
N GLU A 248 -4.38 7.13 16.63
CA GLU A 248 -2.99 7.63 16.62
C GLU A 248 -2.01 6.46 16.44
N PRO A 249 -0.80 6.72 15.87
CA PRO A 249 0.28 5.74 15.82
C PRO A 249 0.60 5.17 17.20
N ASP A 250 0.84 3.85 17.28
CA ASP A 250 1.09 3.13 18.53
C ASP A 250 2.57 3.22 19.00
N GLY A 251 3.48 3.61 18.12
CA GLY A 251 4.91 3.73 18.40
C GLY A 251 5.70 2.42 18.42
N ASP A 252 5.10 1.31 17.95
CA ASP A 252 5.77 0.02 17.77
C ASP A 252 5.56 -0.55 16.35
N VAL A 253 4.32 -0.72 15.93
CA VAL A 253 3.97 -1.16 14.56
C VAL A 253 3.96 0.04 13.61
N ILE A 254 3.31 1.12 14.02
CA ILE A 254 3.17 2.37 13.29
C ILE A 254 3.75 3.51 14.13
N TYR A 255 4.77 4.16 13.61
CA TYR A 255 5.41 5.33 14.21
C TYR A 255 4.80 6.61 13.65
N SER A 256 4.94 7.72 14.37
CA SER A 256 4.55 9.03 13.86
C SER A 256 5.67 9.67 13.04
N ALA A 257 5.32 10.62 12.17
CA ALA A 257 6.29 11.41 11.42
C ALA A 257 7.17 12.27 12.35
N GLU A 258 6.65 12.65 13.54
CA GLU A 258 7.39 13.40 14.56
C GLU A 258 8.44 12.53 15.29
N LYS A 259 8.11 11.23 15.50
CA LYS A 259 9.01 10.24 16.12
C LYS A 259 9.07 9.00 15.24
N PRO A 260 9.79 9.06 14.11
CA PRO A 260 9.77 8.00 13.12
C PRO A 260 10.57 6.76 13.54
N TYR A 261 10.26 5.63 12.91
CA TYR A 261 11.07 4.41 13.00
C TYR A 261 12.49 4.65 12.45
N LYS A 262 12.60 5.48 11.39
CA LYS A 262 13.85 5.92 10.80
C LYS A 262 13.68 7.34 10.25
N GLU A 263 14.63 8.21 10.50
CA GLU A 263 14.56 9.64 10.14
C GLU A 263 14.49 9.91 8.63
N THR A 264 15.05 9.02 7.82
CA THR A 264 15.10 9.16 6.35
C THR A 264 14.36 8.02 5.67
N GLY A 265 13.76 8.29 4.51
CA GLY A 265 13.07 7.31 3.71
C GLY A 265 13.93 6.14 3.23
N GLY A 266 13.29 5.07 2.80
CA GLY A 266 13.93 3.81 2.44
C GLY A 266 14.21 3.61 0.96
N LEU A 267 13.81 4.53 0.08
CA LEU A 267 13.90 4.40 -1.37
C LEU A 267 14.85 5.44 -1.96
N ARG A 268 15.70 5.02 -2.91
CA ARG A 268 16.59 5.91 -3.64
C ARG A 268 16.65 5.55 -5.12
N VAL A 269 16.69 6.55 -5.97
CA VAL A 269 16.93 6.40 -7.41
C VAL A 269 18.39 6.73 -7.69
N LEU A 270 19.10 5.78 -8.27
CA LEU A 270 20.47 5.97 -8.73
C LEU A 270 20.45 6.31 -10.23
N GLY A 271 21.28 7.23 -10.62
CA GLY A 271 21.48 7.66 -12.01
C GLY A 271 22.94 7.68 -12.37
N GLY A 272 23.25 7.66 -13.67
CA GLY A 272 24.61 7.71 -14.18
C GLY A 272 24.78 6.89 -15.45
N ASN A 273 25.97 6.40 -15.67
CA ASN A 273 26.37 5.58 -16.82
C ASN A 273 26.50 4.08 -16.47
N LEU A 274 25.63 3.61 -15.59
CA LEU A 274 25.57 2.20 -15.20
C LEU A 274 24.92 1.36 -16.29
#